data_423f170d7ca9f46dc6e215f358336eaf
#
_entry.id   423f170d7ca9f46dc6e215f358336eaf
#
_cell.length_a   1.000
_cell.length_b   1.000
_cell.length_c   1.000
_cell.angle_alpha   90.00
_cell.angle_beta   90.00
_cell.angle_gamma   90.00
#
_symmetry.space_group_name_H-M   'P 1'
#
loop_
_entity.id
_entity.type
_entity.pdbx_description
1 polymer ?
#
loop_
_entity_poly.entity_id
_entity_poly.type
_entity_poly.pdbx_seq_one_letter_code
_entity_poly.pdbx_strand_id
1 'polypeptide(L)'
;QVYGGHGYIREHGMEQNMRDSKIFCIYEGTNGIQAMDLIGRKLSMNGGQLPTDFFREVKNELASVDVDLSFITTPLTSALSALEEATEWLTQSKENNLNDSAAAAVDYLQVFGLVTLGYYWLRASKVASGKEGAFYAGKLATAKFFATKLLPRVRGLVPVLMSGSSCVMDPSEDLIL
;
A
#
# COMPACT_ATOMS: atom_id res chain seq x y z
N GLN A 1 3.26 -20.37 -9.27
CA GLN A 1 3.84 -19.91 -10.56
C GLN A 1 5.27 -20.40 -10.75
N VAL A 2 6.15 -20.31 -9.76
CA VAL A 2 7.57 -20.76 -9.83
C VAL A 2 7.68 -22.26 -10.13
N TYR A 3 6.76 -23.07 -9.62
CA TYR A 3 6.69 -24.50 -9.86
C TYR A 3 6.14 -24.90 -11.25
N GLY A 4 5.69 -23.93 -12.06
CA GLY A 4 5.06 -24.22 -13.33
C GLY A 4 3.84 -25.13 -13.18
N GLY A 5 3.65 -26.12 -14.06
CA GLY A 5 2.55 -27.08 -13.98
C GLY A 5 2.53 -27.92 -12.69
N HIS A 6 3.68 -28.19 -12.11
CA HIS A 6 3.77 -28.90 -10.82
C HIS A 6 3.19 -28.10 -9.65
N GLY A 7 3.14 -26.78 -9.72
CA GLY A 7 2.49 -25.94 -8.70
C GLY A 7 0.98 -26.05 -8.70
N TYR A 8 0.38 -26.61 -9.75
CA TYR A 8 -1.07 -26.78 -9.88
C TYR A 8 -1.60 -28.08 -9.24
N ILE A 9 -0.77 -29.13 -9.21
CA ILE A 9 -1.17 -30.46 -8.71
C ILE A 9 -1.01 -30.56 -7.18
N ARG A 10 -1.86 -31.39 -6.56
CA ARG A 10 -1.95 -31.51 -5.09
C ARG A 10 -0.70 -32.09 -4.43
N GLU A 11 0.02 -32.99 -5.12
CA GLU A 11 1.20 -33.68 -4.61
C GLU A 11 2.29 -32.74 -4.11
N HIS A 12 2.36 -31.51 -4.66
CA HIS A 12 3.36 -30.52 -4.26
C HIS A 12 2.85 -29.51 -3.21
N GLY A 13 1.54 -29.50 -2.89
CA GLY A 13 0.92 -28.66 -1.88
C GLY A 13 0.87 -27.14 -2.20
N MET A 14 1.43 -26.71 -3.34
CA MET A 14 1.49 -25.27 -3.70
C MET A 14 0.13 -24.72 -4.12
N GLU A 15 -0.75 -25.54 -4.67
CA GLU A 15 -2.11 -25.16 -5.08
C GLU A 15 -2.96 -24.73 -3.86
N GLN A 16 -2.74 -25.34 -2.71
CA GLN A 16 -3.42 -24.96 -1.47
C GLN A 16 -3.04 -23.53 -1.04
N ASN A 17 -1.76 -23.18 -1.11
CA ASN A 17 -1.32 -21.81 -0.79
C ASN A 17 -2.02 -20.77 -1.68
N MET A 18 -2.23 -21.09 -2.96
CA MET A 18 -2.97 -20.22 -3.89
C MET A 18 -4.44 -20.08 -3.46
N ARG A 19 -5.12 -21.19 -3.13
CA ARG A 19 -6.52 -21.19 -2.70
C ARG A 19 -6.68 -20.42 -1.38
N ASP A 20 -5.80 -20.68 -0.43
CA ASP A 20 -5.84 -20.05 0.90
C ASP A 20 -5.54 -18.55 0.83
N SER A 21 -4.68 -18.12 -0.09
CA SER A 21 -4.41 -16.69 -0.30
C SER A 21 -5.54 -15.96 -1.04
N LYS A 22 -6.32 -16.68 -1.87
CA LYS A 22 -7.42 -16.05 -2.63
C LYS A 22 -8.53 -15.52 -1.74
N ILE A 23 -8.78 -16.15 -0.60
CA ILE A 23 -9.81 -15.71 0.34
C ILE A 23 -9.59 -14.27 0.84
N PHE A 24 -8.33 -13.82 0.95
CA PHE A 24 -8.01 -12.45 1.38
C PHE A 24 -8.55 -11.36 0.46
N CYS A 25 -8.88 -11.72 -0.78
CA CYS A 25 -9.44 -10.79 -1.76
C CYS A 25 -10.97 -10.70 -1.73
N ILE A 26 -11.65 -11.55 -0.93
CA ILE A 26 -13.12 -11.71 -1.02
C ILE A 26 -13.85 -11.72 0.32
N TYR A 27 -13.22 -12.18 1.43
CA TYR A 27 -13.91 -12.22 2.71
C TYR A 27 -14.02 -10.81 3.34
N GLU A 28 -15.08 -10.58 4.16
CA GLU A 28 -15.42 -9.27 4.72
C GLU A 28 -15.63 -8.16 3.68
N GLY A 29 -15.93 -8.54 2.46
CA GLY A 29 -16.04 -7.67 1.30
C GLY A 29 -14.82 -7.75 0.38
N THR A 30 -15.05 -7.48 -0.91
CA THR A 30 -13.98 -7.49 -1.91
C THR A 30 -12.96 -6.38 -1.68
N ASN A 31 -11.81 -6.43 -2.35
CA ASN A 31 -10.81 -5.37 -2.29
C ASN A 31 -11.41 -3.99 -2.60
N GLY A 32 -12.34 -3.90 -3.58
CA GLY A 32 -13.04 -2.66 -3.91
C GLY A 32 -13.91 -2.14 -2.76
N ILE A 33 -14.64 -3.04 -2.07
CA ILE A 33 -15.44 -2.67 -0.90
C ILE A 33 -14.54 -2.17 0.24
N GLN A 34 -13.42 -2.82 0.49
CA GLN A 34 -12.45 -2.37 1.51
C GLN A 34 -11.81 -1.03 1.14
N ALA A 35 -11.54 -0.80 -0.14
CA ALA A 35 -11.05 0.48 -0.63
C ALA A 35 -12.08 1.60 -0.41
N MET A 36 -13.34 1.36 -0.73
CA MET A 36 -14.44 2.30 -0.48
C MET A 36 -14.66 2.55 1.02
N ASP A 37 -14.54 1.53 1.87
CA ASP A 37 -14.62 1.70 3.33
C ASP A 37 -13.46 2.56 3.87
N LEU A 38 -12.26 2.35 3.35
CA LEU A 38 -11.10 3.15 3.74
C LEU A 38 -11.33 4.64 3.48
N ILE A 39 -11.67 5.02 2.23
CA ILE A 39 -11.86 6.42 1.87
C ILE A 39 -13.17 7.00 2.41
N GLY A 40 -14.24 6.21 2.40
CA GLY A 40 -15.58 6.66 2.78
C GLY A 40 -15.74 6.89 4.28
N ARG A 41 -15.30 5.92 5.08
CA ARG A 41 -15.52 5.89 6.52
C ARG A 41 -14.23 6.12 7.32
N LYS A 42 -13.18 5.32 7.08
CA LYS A 42 -11.99 5.29 7.95
C LYS A 42 -11.21 6.60 7.91
N LEU A 43 -11.06 7.23 6.75
CA LEU A 43 -10.38 8.54 6.66
C LEU A 43 -11.12 9.65 7.40
N SER A 44 -12.43 9.53 7.57
CA SER A 44 -13.25 10.53 8.26
C SER A 44 -13.43 10.24 9.77
N MET A 45 -12.99 9.08 10.26
CA MET A 45 -13.11 8.72 11.67
C MET A 45 -12.31 9.69 12.56
N ASN A 46 -12.84 9.95 13.75
CA ASN A 46 -12.28 10.91 14.71
C ASN A 46 -12.01 12.29 14.08
N GLY A 47 -12.92 12.76 13.22
CA GLY A 47 -12.75 14.05 12.55
C GLY A 47 -11.58 14.09 11.55
N GLY A 48 -11.21 12.94 10.96
CA GLY A 48 -10.07 12.85 10.03
C GLY A 48 -8.71 12.73 10.70
N GLN A 49 -8.66 12.51 12.00
CA GLN A 49 -7.40 12.49 12.75
C GLN A 49 -6.60 11.19 12.55
N LEU A 50 -7.26 10.06 12.24
CA LEU A 50 -6.58 8.75 12.15
C LEU A 50 -5.44 8.69 11.14
N PRO A 51 -5.59 9.16 9.88
CA PRO A 51 -4.46 9.16 8.96
C PRO A 51 -3.31 10.05 9.43
N THR A 52 -3.62 11.22 10.00
CA THR A 52 -2.61 12.15 10.54
C THR A 52 -1.82 11.52 11.70
N ASP A 53 -2.49 10.78 12.58
CA ASP A 53 -1.85 10.05 13.67
C ASP A 53 -0.92 8.96 13.14
N PHE A 54 -1.34 8.20 12.13
CA PHE A 54 -0.49 7.20 11.47
C PHE A 54 0.74 7.85 10.80
N PHE A 55 0.55 8.96 10.07
CA PHE A 55 1.68 9.66 9.43
C PHE A 55 2.69 10.16 10.47
N ARG A 56 2.19 10.70 11.59
CA ARG A 56 3.04 11.11 12.70
C ARG A 56 3.80 9.94 13.32
N GLU A 57 3.17 8.78 13.49
CA GLU A 57 3.82 7.56 13.97
C GLU A 57 4.95 7.12 13.04
N VAL A 58 4.72 7.10 11.73
CA VAL A 58 5.75 6.75 10.73
C VAL A 58 6.91 7.76 10.76
N LYS A 59 6.62 9.07 10.85
CA LYS A 59 7.66 10.12 10.96
C LYS A 59 8.50 9.96 12.23
N ASN A 60 7.86 9.66 13.36
CA ASN A 60 8.57 9.42 14.61
C ASN A 60 9.47 8.19 14.53
N GLU A 61 9.00 7.10 13.90
CA GLU A 61 9.80 5.90 13.69
C GLU A 61 11.01 6.19 12.79
N LEU A 62 10.82 6.94 11.69
CA LEU A 62 11.92 7.38 10.81
C LEU A 62 12.95 8.23 11.57
N ALA A 63 12.51 9.15 12.42
CA ALA A 63 13.38 10.02 13.21
C ALA A 63 14.15 9.27 14.31
N SER A 64 13.64 8.12 14.76
CA SER A 64 14.25 7.28 15.81
C SER A 64 15.29 6.28 15.29
N VAL A 65 15.67 6.35 14.00
CA VAL A 65 16.69 5.47 13.41
C VAL A 65 18.07 6.00 13.73
N ASP A 66 18.84 5.23 14.47
CA ASP A 66 20.20 5.53 14.95
C ASP A 66 21.31 4.73 14.24
N VAL A 67 20.92 3.91 13.27
CA VAL A 67 21.80 3.07 12.45
C VAL A 67 21.63 3.35 10.98
N ASP A 68 22.58 3.00 10.13
CA ASP A 68 22.46 3.21 8.69
C ASP A 68 21.45 2.24 8.06
N LEU A 69 20.21 2.73 7.92
CA LEU A 69 19.13 2.10 7.20
C LEU A 69 18.64 2.98 6.03
N SER A 70 19.54 3.76 5.44
CA SER A 70 19.22 4.68 4.33
C SER A 70 18.51 4.02 3.16
N PHE A 71 18.78 2.72 2.93
CA PHE A 71 18.12 1.94 1.87
C PHE A 71 16.58 1.87 2.02
N ILE A 72 16.04 2.03 3.23
CA ILE A 72 14.60 2.00 3.49
C ILE A 72 14.06 3.34 3.99
N THR A 73 14.83 4.10 4.79
CA THR A 73 14.34 5.39 5.32
C THR A 73 14.11 6.40 4.21
N THR A 74 15.02 6.52 3.24
CA THR A 74 14.87 7.46 2.12
C THR A 74 13.65 7.16 1.25
N PRO A 75 13.45 5.93 0.72
CA PRO A 75 12.26 5.64 -0.09
C PRO A 75 10.97 5.68 0.74
N LEU A 76 10.99 5.33 2.03
CA LEU A 76 9.80 5.41 2.89
C LEU A 76 9.40 6.85 3.16
N THR A 77 10.34 7.76 3.41
CA THR A 77 10.06 9.20 3.54
C THR A 77 9.39 9.75 2.28
N SER A 78 9.93 9.39 1.12
CA SER A 78 9.37 9.79 -0.18
C SER A 78 7.96 9.23 -0.41
N ALA A 79 7.73 7.96 -0.06
CA ALA A 79 6.42 7.32 -0.21
C ALA A 79 5.38 7.87 0.77
N LEU A 80 5.79 8.18 2.01
CA LEU A 80 4.93 8.80 3.01
C LEU A 80 4.48 10.19 2.55
N SER A 81 5.40 11.03 2.06
CA SER A 81 5.05 12.35 1.51
C SER A 81 4.03 12.27 0.38
N ALA A 82 4.18 11.28 -0.52
CA ALA A 82 3.23 11.06 -1.60
C ALA A 82 1.86 10.55 -1.11
N LEU A 83 1.84 9.75 -0.04
CA LEU A 83 0.58 9.33 0.61
C LEU A 83 -0.10 10.51 1.32
N GLU A 84 0.64 11.40 1.97
CA GLU A 84 0.10 12.62 2.57
C GLU A 84 -0.58 13.51 1.51
N GLU A 85 0.10 13.75 0.38
CA GLU A 85 -0.43 14.49 -0.76
C GLU A 85 -1.72 13.86 -1.32
N ALA A 86 -1.72 12.55 -1.52
CA ALA A 86 -2.90 11.80 -1.97
C ALA A 86 -4.07 11.88 -0.99
N THR A 87 -3.78 11.86 0.32
CA THR A 87 -4.80 11.96 1.37
C THR A 87 -5.44 13.35 1.40
N GLU A 88 -4.63 14.39 1.24
CA GLU A 88 -5.12 15.76 1.16
C GLU A 88 -6.02 15.95 -0.08
N TRP A 89 -5.57 15.50 -1.24
CA TRP A 89 -6.35 15.54 -2.48
C TRP A 89 -7.68 14.80 -2.34
N LEU A 90 -7.69 13.59 -1.75
CA LEU A 90 -8.91 12.82 -1.50
C LEU A 90 -9.88 13.55 -0.59
N THR A 91 -9.39 14.21 0.45
CA THR A 91 -10.23 14.98 1.38
C THR A 91 -10.93 16.13 0.65
N GLN A 92 -10.20 16.86 -0.18
CA GLN A 92 -10.74 17.96 -0.99
C GLN A 92 -11.71 17.44 -2.07
N SER A 93 -11.37 16.35 -2.76
CA SER A 93 -12.23 15.75 -3.79
C SER A 93 -13.56 15.26 -3.24
N LYS A 94 -13.57 14.73 -2.02
CA LYS A 94 -14.79 14.27 -1.35
C LYS A 94 -15.82 15.37 -1.16
N GLU A 95 -15.37 16.60 -0.96
CA GLU A 95 -16.21 17.78 -0.79
C GLU A 95 -16.71 18.34 -2.14
N ASN A 96 -15.90 18.20 -3.20
CA ASN A 96 -16.16 18.81 -4.50
C ASN A 96 -16.80 17.84 -5.51
N ASN A 97 -16.31 16.61 -5.59
CA ASN A 97 -16.77 15.58 -6.52
C ASN A 97 -16.57 14.18 -5.95
N LEU A 98 -17.66 13.58 -5.48
CA LEU A 98 -17.63 12.24 -4.87
C LEU A 98 -17.12 11.15 -5.85
N ASN A 99 -17.37 11.29 -7.16
CA ASN A 99 -16.92 10.33 -8.16
C ASN A 99 -15.38 10.31 -8.25
N ASP A 100 -14.70 11.44 -8.11
CA ASP A 100 -13.24 11.50 -8.15
C ASP A 100 -12.64 10.70 -6.99
N SER A 101 -13.18 10.86 -5.78
CA SER A 101 -12.73 10.09 -4.64
C SER A 101 -13.03 8.59 -4.79
N ALA A 102 -14.17 8.23 -5.34
CA ALA A 102 -14.54 6.83 -5.58
C ALA A 102 -13.64 6.17 -6.64
N ALA A 103 -13.32 6.87 -7.74
CA ALA A 103 -12.39 6.38 -8.77
C ALA A 103 -10.98 6.12 -8.21
N ALA A 104 -10.53 6.91 -7.24
CA ALA A 104 -9.22 6.79 -6.61
C ALA A 104 -9.12 5.68 -5.54
N ALA A 105 -10.23 5.10 -5.12
CA ALA A 105 -10.31 4.28 -3.91
C ALA A 105 -9.32 3.10 -3.90
N VAL A 106 -9.27 2.34 -5.00
CA VAL A 106 -8.44 1.12 -5.09
C VAL A 106 -6.96 1.48 -5.11
N ASP A 107 -6.57 2.49 -5.87
CA ASP A 107 -5.19 2.96 -5.93
C ASP A 107 -4.75 3.54 -4.58
N TYR A 108 -5.64 4.26 -3.88
CA TYR A 108 -5.36 4.77 -2.54
C TYR A 108 -5.14 3.64 -1.53
N LEU A 109 -5.98 2.60 -1.55
CA LEU A 109 -5.78 1.42 -0.70
C LEU A 109 -4.41 0.79 -0.95
N GLN A 110 -3.98 0.70 -2.21
CA GLN A 110 -2.69 0.14 -2.59
C GLN A 110 -1.53 1.04 -2.11
N VAL A 111 -1.62 2.35 -2.30
CA VAL A 111 -0.63 3.32 -1.83
C VAL A 111 -0.49 3.25 -0.31
N PHE A 112 -1.61 3.29 0.41
CA PHE A 112 -1.63 3.21 1.87
C PHE A 112 -1.02 1.90 2.37
N GLY A 113 -1.38 0.78 1.72
CA GLY A 113 -0.83 -0.55 2.03
C GLY A 113 0.68 -0.63 1.82
N LEU A 114 1.21 -0.09 0.72
CA LEU A 114 2.65 -0.07 0.44
C LEU A 114 3.42 0.74 1.49
N VAL A 115 2.91 1.91 1.90
CA VAL A 115 3.53 2.73 2.95
C VAL A 115 3.48 2.03 4.31
N THR A 116 2.35 1.42 4.65
CA THR A 116 2.20 0.63 5.89
C THR A 116 3.20 -0.54 5.93
N LEU A 117 3.33 -1.29 4.84
CA LEU A 117 4.33 -2.36 4.75
C LEU A 117 5.76 -1.81 4.84
N GLY A 118 6.04 -0.66 4.23
CA GLY A 118 7.33 0.03 4.35
C GLY A 118 7.67 0.39 5.80
N TYR A 119 6.69 0.88 6.54
CA TYR A 119 6.82 1.17 7.97
C TYR A 119 7.18 -0.09 8.78
N TYR A 120 6.48 -1.22 8.56
CA TYR A 120 6.81 -2.46 9.26
C TYR A 120 8.16 -3.05 8.83
N TRP A 121 8.57 -2.89 7.55
CA TRP A 121 9.91 -3.28 7.10
C TRP A 121 11.00 -2.42 7.74
N LEU A 122 10.76 -1.12 7.96
CA LEU A 122 11.68 -0.27 8.73
C LEU A 122 11.86 -0.80 10.15
N ARG A 123 10.78 -1.07 10.87
CA ARG A 123 10.83 -1.63 12.23
C ARG A 123 11.53 -2.98 12.27
N ALA A 124 11.23 -3.87 11.32
CA ALA A 124 11.90 -5.16 11.21
C ALA A 124 13.42 -4.99 10.95
N SER A 125 13.80 -4.02 10.13
CA SER A 125 15.20 -3.72 9.82
C SER A 125 15.94 -3.16 11.04
N LYS A 126 15.33 -2.29 11.84
CA LYS A 126 15.90 -1.81 13.12
C LYS A 126 16.19 -2.98 14.07
N VAL A 127 15.23 -3.91 14.21
CA VAL A 127 15.41 -5.09 15.07
C VAL A 127 16.49 -6.04 14.53
N ALA A 128 16.59 -6.18 13.21
CA ALA A 128 17.55 -7.09 12.57
C ALA A 128 18.96 -6.51 12.48
N SER A 129 19.09 -5.18 12.46
CA SER A 129 20.37 -4.50 12.43
C SER A 129 21.18 -4.81 13.68
N GLY A 130 22.44 -5.20 13.48
CA GLY A 130 23.32 -5.58 14.59
C GLY A 130 23.11 -6.99 15.14
N LYS A 131 22.17 -7.79 14.59
CA LYS A 131 21.97 -9.19 14.96
C LYS A 131 22.62 -10.12 13.95
N GLU A 132 23.23 -11.19 14.44
CA GLU A 132 23.89 -12.21 13.63
C GLU A 132 22.92 -13.35 13.25
N GLY A 133 23.24 -14.04 12.14
CA GLY A 133 22.52 -15.21 11.68
C GLY A 133 21.71 -15.00 10.39
N ALA A 134 21.51 -16.09 9.67
CA ALA A 134 20.86 -16.10 8.35
C ALA A 134 19.43 -15.51 8.36
N PHE A 135 18.72 -15.71 9.46
CA PHE A 135 17.36 -15.17 9.60
C PHE A 135 17.34 -13.63 9.54
N TYR A 136 18.21 -12.97 10.31
CA TYR A 136 18.26 -11.50 10.35
C TYR A 136 18.82 -10.92 9.05
N ALA A 137 19.86 -11.56 8.49
CA ALA A 137 20.39 -11.20 7.18
C ALA A 137 19.31 -11.31 6.09
N GLY A 138 18.50 -12.36 6.12
CA GLY A 138 17.37 -12.55 5.23
C GLY A 138 16.29 -11.46 5.38
N LYS A 139 16.00 -11.00 6.62
CA LYS A 139 15.07 -9.88 6.85
C LYS A 139 15.57 -8.57 6.24
N LEU A 140 16.84 -8.24 6.41
CA LEU A 140 17.46 -7.05 5.81
C LEU A 140 17.46 -7.12 4.28
N ALA A 141 17.80 -8.27 3.70
CA ALA A 141 17.75 -8.47 2.24
C ALA A 141 16.33 -8.30 1.69
N THR A 142 15.31 -8.85 2.37
CA THR A 142 13.92 -8.72 1.96
C THR A 142 13.42 -7.26 2.10
N ALA A 143 13.79 -6.57 3.18
CA ALA A 143 13.48 -5.16 3.36
C ALA A 143 14.09 -4.29 2.25
N LYS A 144 15.35 -4.57 1.87
CA LYS A 144 16.04 -3.89 0.77
C LYS A 144 15.33 -4.16 -0.57
N PHE A 145 14.92 -5.40 -0.83
CA PHE A 145 14.13 -5.72 -2.02
C PHE A 145 12.82 -4.94 -2.04
N PHE A 146 12.07 -4.93 -0.93
CA PHE A 146 10.81 -4.20 -0.82
C PHE A 146 10.99 -2.71 -1.08
N ALA A 147 11.96 -2.09 -0.41
CA ALA A 147 12.26 -0.67 -0.53
C ALA A 147 12.71 -0.25 -1.94
N THR A 148 13.38 -1.16 -2.67
CA THR A 148 13.90 -0.90 -4.02
C THR A 148 12.89 -1.21 -5.12
N LYS A 149 12.08 -2.27 -4.98
CA LYS A 149 11.25 -2.80 -6.07
C LYS A 149 9.75 -2.58 -5.90
N LEU A 150 9.27 -2.46 -4.68
CA LEU A 150 7.84 -2.36 -4.41
C LEU A 150 7.43 -0.96 -3.94
N LEU A 151 8.10 -0.40 -2.97
CA LEU A 151 7.76 0.88 -2.38
C LEU A 151 7.79 2.06 -3.38
N PRO A 152 8.72 2.14 -4.35
CA PRO A 152 8.72 3.22 -5.36
C PRO A 152 7.48 3.26 -6.27
N ARG A 153 6.68 2.18 -6.32
CA ARG A 153 5.42 2.14 -7.07
C ARG A 153 4.42 3.20 -6.59
N VAL A 154 4.51 3.60 -5.32
CA VAL A 154 3.71 4.69 -4.75
C VAL A 154 3.78 5.95 -5.62
N ARG A 155 4.96 6.32 -6.07
CA ARG A 155 5.17 7.50 -6.93
C ARG A 155 4.48 7.41 -8.29
N GLY A 156 4.33 6.20 -8.84
CA GLY A 156 3.60 5.99 -10.09
C GLY A 156 2.08 5.94 -9.90
N LEU A 157 1.61 5.48 -8.74
CA LEU A 157 0.17 5.36 -8.45
C LEU A 157 -0.47 6.71 -8.08
N VAL A 158 0.24 7.60 -7.40
CA VAL A 158 -0.33 8.87 -6.93
C VAL A 158 -0.83 9.76 -8.07
N PRO A 159 -0.11 9.98 -9.18
CA PRO A 159 -0.66 10.73 -10.32
C PRO A 159 -1.90 10.09 -10.95
N VAL A 160 -1.96 8.74 -11.00
CA VAL A 160 -3.13 8.00 -11.51
C VAL A 160 -4.32 8.21 -10.57
N LEU A 161 -4.13 8.04 -9.28
CA LEU A 161 -5.12 8.28 -8.24
C LEU A 161 -5.71 9.70 -8.35
N MET A 162 -4.85 10.71 -8.54
CA MET A 162 -5.25 12.12 -8.57
C MET A 162 -5.80 12.58 -9.93
N SER A 163 -5.91 11.69 -10.93
CA SER A 163 -6.41 12.04 -12.26
C SER A 163 -7.91 12.32 -12.32
N GLY A 164 -8.64 11.99 -11.25
CA GLY A 164 -10.09 12.15 -11.18
C GLY A 164 -10.87 11.05 -11.91
N SER A 165 -12.17 11.27 -12.05
CA SER A 165 -13.13 10.28 -12.56
C SER A 165 -13.51 10.46 -14.03
N SER A 166 -13.14 11.57 -14.66
CA SER A 166 -13.64 11.92 -15.99
C SER A 166 -13.33 10.86 -17.06
N CYS A 167 -12.13 10.27 -17.02
CA CYS A 167 -11.76 9.22 -17.97
C CYS A 167 -12.59 7.94 -17.85
N VAL A 168 -13.31 7.77 -16.73
CA VAL A 168 -14.17 6.59 -16.47
C VAL A 168 -15.65 6.94 -16.64
N MET A 169 -16.05 8.16 -16.26
CA MET A 169 -17.46 8.56 -16.17
C MET A 169 -17.96 9.33 -17.41
N ASP A 170 -17.10 10.03 -18.13
CA ASP A 170 -17.50 10.85 -19.27
C ASP A 170 -17.64 10.09 -20.62
N PRO A 171 -16.99 8.92 -20.86
CA PRO A 171 -17.22 8.19 -22.10
C PRO A 171 -18.70 7.80 -22.24
N SER A 172 -19.32 8.16 -23.36
CA SER A 172 -20.68 7.69 -23.66
C SER A 172 -20.69 6.18 -23.88
N GLU A 173 -21.83 5.53 -23.59
CA GLU A 173 -22.00 4.09 -23.79
C GLU A 173 -21.69 3.66 -25.24
N ASP A 174 -21.96 4.53 -26.22
CA ASP A 174 -21.68 4.30 -27.65
C ASP A 174 -20.18 4.23 -27.99
N LEU A 175 -19.29 4.69 -27.09
CA LEU A 175 -17.84 4.64 -27.28
C LEU A 175 -17.20 3.40 -26.64
N ILE A 176 -17.95 2.66 -25.85
CA ILE A 176 -17.47 1.50 -25.09
C ILE A 176 -17.81 0.18 -25.83
N LEU A 177 -18.70 0.19 -26.78
CA LEU A 177 -19.08 -0.91 -27.65
C LEU A 177 -18.34 -0.85 -28.97
#